data_3db5c3006f37f4d24f4a6fa17c06ea37
#
_entry.id   3db5c3006f37f4d24f4a6fa17c06ea37
#
_cell.length_a   1.000
_cell.length_b   1.000
_cell.length_c   1.000
_cell.angle_alpha   90.00
_cell.angle_beta   90.00
_cell.angle_gamma   90.00
#
_symmetry.space_group_name_H-M   'P 1'
#
loop_
_entity.id
_entity.type
_entity.pdbx_description
1 polymer ?
#
loop_
_entity_poly.entity_id
_entity_poly.type
_entity_poly.pdbx_seq_one_letter_code
_entity_poly.pdbx_strand_id
1 'polypeptide(L)'
;DQEGLTVRNNQEYQIKRPKDEFKLLMDKAKETKNRDDIDLAISSSISSLNKILEGLTVIRDICEEVTYRNKVSAAQKSSLDAQKTSISAAQITLSSLENEISLLKIQNNNNIHSAISAVDSARASLELQYANYDSLVAKPRDVDISYYEAALSQAIAARNKAIIFAPIDGVITKINKKEGELISVN
;
A
#
# COMPACT_ATOMS: atom_id res chain seq x y z
N ASP A 1 51.79 32.58 17.16
CA ASP A 1 51.05 33.13 16.06
C ASP A 1 49.55 33.00 16.36
N GLN A 2 48.91 34.12 16.66
CA GLN A 2 47.52 34.18 17.10
C GLN A 2 46.57 33.72 15.99
N GLU A 3 46.90 33.96 14.75
CA GLU A 3 46.14 33.61 13.57
C GLU A 3 46.07 32.07 13.37
N GLY A 4 47.20 31.40 13.51
CA GLY A 4 47.26 29.93 13.45
C GLY A 4 46.50 29.22 14.58
N LEU A 5 46.46 29.81 15.78
CA LEU A 5 45.66 29.31 16.91
C LEU A 5 44.17 29.50 16.67
N THR A 6 43.73 30.60 16.07
CA THR A 6 42.35 30.87 15.74
C THR A 6 41.83 29.90 14.67
N VAL A 7 42.60 29.67 13.61
CA VAL A 7 42.29 28.71 12.56
C VAL A 7 42.19 27.30 13.15
N ARG A 8 43.13 26.87 13.96
CA ARG A 8 43.11 25.55 14.60
C ARG A 8 41.88 25.35 15.48
N ASN A 9 41.56 26.33 16.34
CA ASN A 9 40.42 26.25 17.24
C ASN A 9 39.10 26.22 16.47
N ASN A 10 39.01 26.98 15.38
CA ASN A 10 37.81 26.97 14.54
C ASN A 10 37.64 25.62 13.82
N GLN A 11 38.71 25.03 13.27
CA GLN A 11 38.67 23.72 12.63
C GLN A 11 38.37 22.60 13.65
N GLU A 12 38.93 22.65 14.85
CA GLU A 12 38.63 21.70 15.92
C GLU A 12 37.13 21.75 16.31
N TYR A 13 36.54 22.93 16.40
CA TYR A 13 35.15 23.14 16.66
C TYR A 13 34.26 22.60 15.51
N GLN A 14 34.63 22.85 14.27
CA GLN A 14 33.92 22.36 13.07
C GLN A 14 33.95 20.82 12.95
N ILE A 15 34.96 20.16 13.52
CA ILE A 15 35.03 18.69 13.52
C ILE A 15 34.31 18.07 14.74
N LYS A 16 34.45 18.65 15.92
CA LYS A 16 33.84 18.10 17.16
C LYS A 16 32.33 18.18 17.17
N ARG A 17 31.75 19.32 16.82
CA ARG A 17 30.31 19.55 16.85
C ARG A 17 29.52 18.60 15.97
N PRO A 18 29.85 18.36 14.70
CA PRO A 18 29.18 17.38 13.86
C PRO A 18 29.22 15.95 14.43
N LYS A 19 30.33 15.57 15.08
CA LYS A 19 30.49 14.27 15.72
C LYS A 19 29.50 14.05 16.87
N ASP A 20 29.29 15.06 17.69
CA ASP A 20 28.37 14.96 18.84
C ASP A 20 26.91 14.97 18.39
N GLU A 21 26.54 15.80 17.42
CA GLU A 21 25.22 15.83 16.80
C GLU A 21 24.89 14.48 16.13
N PHE A 22 25.83 13.94 15.37
CA PHE A 22 25.69 12.63 14.74
C PHE A 22 25.45 11.51 15.76
N LYS A 23 26.24 11.48 16.84
CA LYS A 23 26.10 10.46 17.88
C LYS A 23 24.70 10.48 18.51
N LEU A 24 24.19 11.66 18.81
CA LEU A 24 22.85 11.84 19.39
C LEU A 24 21.76 11.30 18.45
N LEU A 25 21.83 11.62 17.16
CA LEU A 25 20.85 11.16 16.17
C LEU A 25 20.95 9.66 15.92
N MET A 26 22.14 9.10 15.87
CA MET A 26 22.37 7.65 15.75
C MET A 26 21.82 6.89 16.96
N ASP A 27 22.03 7.38 18.17
CA ASP A 27 21.54 6.74 19.40
C ASP A 27 20.00 6.79 19.41
N LYS A 28 19.41 7.92 19.05
CA LYS A 28 17.95 8.05 18.87
C LYS A 28 17.40 7.09 17.84
N ALA A 29 18.00 7.00 16.64
CA ALA A 29 17.55 6.09 15.57
C ALA A 29 17.63 4.61 16.00
N LYS A 30 18.65 4.23 16.77
CA LYS A 30 18.78 2.87 17.33
C LYS A 30 17.70 2.54 18.37
N GLU A 31 17.33 3.52 19.18
CA GLU A 31 16.34 3.37 20.23
C GLU A 31 14.93 3.31 19.66
N THR A 32 14.56 4.28 18.83
CA THR A 32 13.21 4.42 18.28
C THR A 32 12.93 3.41 17.16
N LYS A 33 13.95 3.04 16.38
CA LYS A 33 13.84 2.25 15.14
C LYS A 33 12.80 2.82 14.18
N ASN A 34 12.50 4.11 14.32
CA ASN A 34 11.57 4.82 13.47
C ASN A 34 12.24 5.17 12.14
N ARG A 35 11.49 5.06 11.06
CA ARG A 35 11.95 5.34 9.70
C ARG A 35 12.51 6.76 9.55
N ASP A 36 11.79 7.75 10.07
CA ASP A 36 12.16 9.16 9.95
C ASP A 36 13.44 9.48 10.76
N ASP A 37 13.60 8.88 11.93
CA ASP A 37 14.80 9.03 12.74
C ASP A 37 16.02 8.37 12.08
N ILE A 38 15.84 7.24 11.41
CA ILE A 38 16.89 6.57 10.64
C ILE A 38 17.32 7.45 9.44
N ASP A 39 16.37 8.00 8.68
CA ASP A 39 16.65 8.87 7.54
C ASP A 39 17.38 10.14 7.98
N LEU A 40 16.95 10.74 9.08
CA LEU A 40 17.59 11.90 9.68
C LEU A 40 19.04 11.58 10.13
N ALA A 41 19.24 10.42 10.74
CA ALA A 41 20.57 9.98 11.18
C ALA A 41 21.52 9.76 9.97
N ILE A 42 21.04 9.18 8.87
CA ILE A 42 21.81 8.95 7.64
C ILE A 42 22.19 10.28 6.99
N SER A 43 21.23 11.18 6.75
CA SER A 43 21.48 12.47 6.11
C SER A 43 22.40 13.37 6.95
N SER A 44 22.22 13.35 8.29
CA SER A 44 23.12 14.05 9.22
C SER A 44 24.53 13.46 9.20
N SER A 45 24.66 12.14 9.04
CA SER A 45 25.95 11.44 8.93
C SER A 45 26.70 11.91 7.67
N ILE A 46 26.02 11.93 6.53
CA ILE A 46 26.59 12.41 5.25
C ILE A 46 27.04 13.87 5.38
N SER A 47 26.19 14.72 5.94
CA SER A 47 26.51 16.14 6.18
C SER A 47 27.73 16.31 7.09
N SER A 48 27.83 15.50 8.16
CA SER A 48 28.94 15.53 9.10
C SER A 48 30.24 15.08 8.44
N LEU A 49 30.21 14.01 7.63
CA LEU A 49 31.39 13.54 6.88
C LEU A 49 31.87 14.59 5.88
N ASN A 50 30.97 15.31 5.20
CA ASN A 50 31.31 16.41 4.31
C ASN A 50 32.09 17.52 5.04
N LYS A 51 31.55 17.97 6.20
CA LYS A 51 32.21 19.01 7.00
C LYS A 51 33.57 18.56 7.52
N ILE A 52 33.72 17.30 7.92
CA ILE A 52 35.00 16.75 8.35
C ILE A 52 35.98 16.70 7.18
N LEU A 53 35.54 16.27 6.00
CA LEU A 53 36.37 16.21 4.79
C LEU A 53 36.85 17.61 4.37
N GLU A 54 35.96 18.59 4.41
CA GLU A 54 36.32 20.01 4.16
C GLU A 54 37.38 20.51 5.16
N GLY A 55 37.14 20.24 6.47
CA GLY A 55 38.11 20.63 7.51
C GLY A 55 39.48 19.98 7.32
N LEU A 56 39.52 18.69 7.00
CA LEU A 56 40.77 17.97 6.72
C LEU A 56 41.46 18.49 5.46
N THR A 57 40.72 18.95 4.46
CA THR A 57 41.27 19.54 3.26
C THR A 57 41.93 20.85 3.58
N VAL A 58 41.28 21.74 4.34
CA VAL A 58 41.88 23.01 4.80
C VAL A 58 43.15 22.76 5.62
N ILE A 59 43.12 21.78 6.55
CA ILE A 59 44.33 21.43 7.32
C ILE A 59 45.43 20.94 6.40
N ARG A 60 45.12 20.14 5.39
CA ARG A 60 46.11 19.63 4.43
C ARG A 60 46.75 20.77 3.60
N ASP A 61 45.93 21.73 3.18
CA ASP A 61 46.40 22.89 2.43
C ASP A 61 47.31 23.78 3.27
N ILE A 62 46.97 24.01 4.54
CA ILE A 62 47.82 24.74 5.49
C ILE A 62 49.18 24.04 5.66
N CYS A 63 49.23 22.70 5.64
CA CYS A 63 50.51 21.96 5.71
C CYS A 63 51.43 22.22 4.52
N GLU A 64 50.94 22.76 3.38
CA GLU A 64 51.76 23.13 2.20
C GLU A 64 52.13 24.60 2.18
N GLU A 65 51.60 25.45 3.04
CA GLU A 65 51.98 26.85 3.14
C GLU A 65 53.45 26.99 3.52
N VAL A 66 54.09 28.06 3.05
CA VAL A 66 55.53 28.34 3.24
C VAL A 66 55.93 28.28 4.72
N THR A 67 55.08 28.75 5.61
CA THR A 67 55.30 28.80 7.06
C THR A 67 55.35 27.40 7.71
N TYR A 68 54.60 26.43 7.18
CA TYR A 68 54.40 25.11 7.80
C TYR A 68 55.01 23.95 7.01
N ARG A 69 55.29 24.13 5.72
CA ARG A 69 55.77 23.09 4.80
C ARG A 69 56.94 22.26 5.37
N ASN A 70 57.89 22.92 6.02
CA ASN A 70 59.07 22.28 6.58
C ASN A 70 58.93 21.86 8.03
N LYS A 71 57.78 22.20 8.68
CA LYS A 71 57.50 21.84 10.08
C LYS A 71 56.66 20.58 10.19
N VAL A 72 55.95 20.20 9.14
CA VAL A 72 55.10 19.02 9.06
C VAL A 72 55.83 17.94 8.27
N SER A 73 56.02 16.77 8.86
CA SER A 73 56.72 15.66 8.22
C SER A 73 55.90 15.05 7.06
N ALA A 74 56.58 14.45 6.10
CA ALA A 74 55.95 13.72 5.01
C ALA A 74 55.02 12.60 5.53
N ALA A 75 55.43 11.94 6.60
CA ALA A 75 54.61 10.89 7.25
C ALA A 75 53.28 11.43 7.81
N GLN A 76 53.31 12.62 8.43
CA GLN A 76 52.10 13.27 8.93
C GLN A 76 51.14 13.70 7.82
N LYS A 77 51.67 14.23 6.71
CA LYS A 77 50.91 14.59 5.52
C LYS A 77 50.24 13.34 4.88
N SER A 78 51.03 12.25 4.74
CA SER A 78 50.52 10.98 4.21
C SER A 78 49.46 10.38 5.11
N SER A 79 49.58 10.46 6.45
CA SER A 79 48.55 10.03 7.39
C SER A 79 47.25 10.83 7.22
N LEU A 80 47.36 12.15 7.01
CA LEU A 80 46.20 13.01 6.78
C LEU A 80 45.47 12.65 5.47
N ASP A 81 46.25 12.41 4.40
CA ASP A 81 45.73 12.01 3.10
C ASP A 81 45.01 10.61 3.19
N ALA A 82 45.59 9.68 3.94
CA ALA A 82 44.97 8.39 4.21
C ALA A 82 43.62 8.53 4.98
N GLN A 83 43.55 9.42 5.97
CA GLN A 83 42.33 9.72 6.70
C GLN A 83 41.26 10.35 5.78
N LYS A 84 41.64 11.32 4.94
CA LYS A 84 40.75 11.91 3.92
C LYS A 84 40.17 10.82 3.00
N THR A 85 41.02 9.93 2.51
CA THR A 85 40.60 8.81 1.64
C THR A 85 39.62 7.89 2.37
N SER A 86 39.89 7.56 3.63
CA SER A 86 39.01 6.71 4.44
C SER A 86 37.64 7.35 4.67
N ILE A 87 37.59 8.65 4.95
CA ILE A 87 36.32 9.38 5.15
C ILE A 87 35.55 9.49 3.83
N SER A 88 36.22 9.75 2.73
CA SER A 88 35.60 9.77 1.40
C SER A 88 35.02 8.42 1.02
N ALA A 89 35.71 7.32 1.31
CA ALA A 89 35.20 5.97 1.09
C ALA A 89 33.94 5.67 1.95
N ALA A 90 33.97 6.06 3.23
CA ALA A 90 32.82 5.92 4.12
C ALA A 90 31.62 6.74 3.64
N GLN A 91 31.84 7.94 3.13
CA GLN A 91 30.79 8.79 2.55
C GLN A 91 30.15 8.13 1.31
N ILE A 92 30.95 7.61 0.40
CA ILE A 92 30.44 6.90 -0.79
C ILE A 92 29.59 5.70 -0.38
N THR A 93 30.07 4.90 0.58
CA THR A 93 29.34 3.75 1.10
C THR A 93 27.99 4.17 1.73
N LEU A 94 27.99 5.25 2.52
CA LEU A 94 26.78 5.73 3.17
C LEU A 94 25.75 6.27 2.16
N SER A 95 26.22 6.99 1.14
CA SER A 95 25.34 7.46 0.04
C SER A 95 24.76 6.30 -0.78
N SER A 96 25.53 5.23 -0.99
CA SER A 96 25.03 4.02 -1.64
C SER A 96 23.92 3.36 -0.81
N LEU A 97 24.12 3.22 0.51
CA LEU A 97 23.11 2.68 1.42
C LEU A 97 21.84 3.54 1.48
N GLU A 98 21.97 4.87 1.44
CA GLU A 98 20.82 5.78 1.38
C GLU A 98 19.97 5.54 0.11
N ASN A 99 20.64 5.36 -1.04
CA ASN A 99 19.98 5.04 -2.30
C ASN A 99 19.26 3.66 -2.23
N GLU A 100 19.92 2.64 -1.68
CA GLU A 100 19.33 1.31 -1.50
C GLU A 100 18.09 1.36 -0.60
N ILE A 101 18.16 2.07 0.53
CA ILE A 101 17.02 2.29 1.42
C ILE A 101 15.87 2.98 0.67
N SER A 102 16.17 3.99 -0.13
CA SER A 102 15.17 4.70 -0.93
C SER A 102 14.48 3.80 -1.95
N LEU A 103 15.24 2.94 -2.63
CA LEU A 103 14.71 1.93 -3.56
C LEU A 103 13.81 0.91 -2.84
N LEU A 104 14.25 0.41 -1.69
CA LEU A 104 13.46 -0.52 -0.88
C LEU A 104 12.14 0.10 -0.39
N LYS A 105 12.15 1.39 -0.04
CA LYS A 105 10.94 2.13 0.33
C LYS A 105 9.94 2.20 -0.83
N ILE A 106 10.41 2.52 -2.03
CA ILE A 106 9.58 2.55 -3.25
C ILE A 106 9.00 1.16 -3.52
N GLN A 107 9.83 0.12 -3.44
CA GLN A 107 9.42 -1.27 -3.66
C GLN A 107 8.35 -1.72 -2.67
N ASN A 108 8.54 -1.43 -1.37
CA ASN A 108 7.56 -1.73 -0.35
C ASN A 108 6.23 -1.00 -0.56
N ASN A 109 6.27 0.29 -0.92
CA ASN A 109 5.06 1.03 -1.24
C ASN A 109 4.31 0.43 -2.44
N ASN A 110 5.03 0.06 -3.50
CA ASN A 110 4.43 -0.61 -4.67
C ASN A 110 3.79 -1.95 -4.30
N ASN A 111 4.45 -2.74 -3.45
CA ASN A 111 3.92 -4.02 -2.95
C ASN A 111 2.64 -3.80 -2.12
N ILE A 112 2.63 -2.79 -1.26
CA ILE A 112 1.46 -2.42 -0.46
C ILE A 112 0.30 -1.99 -1.37
N HIS A 113 0.55 -1.12 -2.36
CA HIS A 113 -0.47 -0.70 -3.31
C HIS A 113 -1.03 -1.87 -4.13
N SER A 114 -0.16 -2.78 -4.57
CA SER A 114 -0.58 -4.00 -5.29
C SER A 114 -1.44 -4.90 -4.40
N ALA A 115 -1.08 -5.07 -3.13
CA ALA A 115 -1.86 -5.85 -2.18
C ALA A 115 -3.24 -5.20 -1.88
N ILE A 116 -3.30 -3.88 -1.74
CA ILE A 116 -4.56 -3.14 -1.57
C ILE A 116 -5.45 -3.36 -2.80
N SER A 117 -4.91 -3.18 -4.01
CA SER A 117 -5.68 -3.39 -5.26
C SER A 117 -6.20 -4.82 -5.39
N ALA A 118 -5.43 -5.83 -4.95
CA ALA A 118 -5.88 -7.22 -4.93
C ALA A 118 -7.03 -7.44 -3.94
N VAL A 119 -6.96 -6.83 -2.75
CA VAL A 119 -8.04 -6.88 -1.75
C VAL A 119 -9.31 -6.20 -2.29
N ASP A 120 -9.19 -5.03 -2.92
CA ASP A 120 -10.34 -4.32 -3.47
C ASP A 120 -11.00 -5.11 -4.62
N SER A 121 -10.20 -5.74 -5.48
CA SER A 121 -10.69 -6.63 -6.54
C SER A 121 -11.42 -7.85 -5.97
N ALA A 122 -10.88 -8.45 -4.90
CA ALA A 122 -11.52 -9.58 -4.23
C ALA A 122 -12.85 -9.17 -3.56
N ARG A 123 -12.90 -7.98 -2.96
CA ARG A 123 -14.15 -7.42 -2.39
C ARG A 123 -15.20 -7.19 -3.45
N ALA A 124 -14.84 -6.56 -4.57
CA ALA A 124 -15.77 -6.35 -5.69
C ALA A 124 -16.30 -7.68 -6.27
N SER A 125 -15.42 -8.69 -6.38
CA SER A 125 -15.83 -10.03 -6.80
C SER A 125 -16.81 -10.67 -5.81
N LEU A 126 -16.56 -10.52 -4.52
CA LEU A 126 -17.44 -11.02 -3.46
C LEU A 126 -18.82 -10.33 -3.51
N GLU A 127 -18.86 -9.02 -3.66
CA GLU A 127 -20.12 -8.26 -3.82
C GLU A 127 -20.94 -8.75 -5.03
N LEU A 128 -20.25 -8.98 -6.16
CA LEU A 128 -20.90 -9.54 -7.35
C LEU A 128 -21.49 -10.93 -7.07
N GLN A 129 -20.78 -11.80 -6.33
CA GLN A 129 -21.27 -13.10 -5.95
C GLN A 129 -22.49 -13.02 -5.01
N TYR A 130 -22.49 -12.09 -4.06
CA TYR A 130 -23.66 -11.84 -3.22
C TYR A 130 -24.87 -11.36 -4.04
N ALA A 131 -24.66 -10.39 -4.96
CA ALA A 131 -25.75 -9.92 -5.83
C ALA A 131 -26.31 -11.05 -6.71
N ASN A 132 -25.46 -11.93 -7.24
CA ASN A 132 -25.89 -13.11 -7.98
C ASN A 132 -26.67 -14.09 -7.09
N TYR A 133 -26.18 -14.34 -5.88
CA TYR A 133 -26.89 -15.19 -4.92
C TYR A 133 -28.27 -14.61 -4.57
N ASP A 134 -28.33 -13.33 -4.24
CA ASP A 134 -29.60 -12.64 -3.92
C ASP A 134 -30.58 -12.72 -5.10
N SER A 135 -30.08 -12.58 -6.33
CA SER A 135 -30.89 -12.76 -7.54
C SER A 135 -31.44 -14.17 -7.69
N LEU A 136 -30.67 -15.20 -7.32
CA LEU A 136 -31.09 -16.61 -7.39
C LEU A 136 -32.10 -16.98 -6.32
N VAL A 137 -31.98 -16.43 -5.11
CA VAL A 137 -32.88 -16.70 -3.99
C VAL A 137 -34.07 -15.74 -3.92
N ALA A 138 -34.08 -14.71 -4.76
CA ALA A 138 -35.18 -13.77 -4.83
C ALA A 138 -36.48 -14.49 -5.17
N LYS A 139 -37.57 -14.14 -4.48
CA LYS A 139 -38.86 -14.63 -4.83
C LYS A 139 -39.24 -14.22 -6.26
N PRO A 140 -39.97 -15.10 -7.01
CA PRO A 140 -40.52 -14.71 -8.30
C PRO A 140 -41.31 -13.40 -8.18
N ARG A 141 -41.23 -12.54 -9.15
CA ARG A 141 -41.98 -11.27 -9.14
C ARG A 141 -43.47 -11.57 -9.26
N ASP A 142 -44.31 -10.80 -8.57
CA ASP A 142 -45.75 -10.95 -8.59
C ASP A 142 -46.32 -10.96 -10.02
N VAL A 143 -45.68 -10.20 -10.94
CA VAL A 143 -46.05 -10.18 -12.38
C VAL A 143 -45.85 -11.56 -13.05
N ASP A 144 -44.75 -12.24 -12.70
CA ASP A 144 -44.43 -13.55 -13.30
C ASP A 144 -45.40 -14.63 -12.73
N ILE A 145 -45.80 -14.51 -11.46
CA ILE A 145 -46.76 -15.40 -10.82
C ILE A 145 -48.20 -15.17 -11.35
N SER A 146 -48.60 -13.90 -11.49
CA SER A 146 -49.97 -13.52 -11.89
C SER A 146 -50.36 -14.08 -13.26
N TYR A 147 -49.40 -14.21 -14.18
CA TYR A 147 -49.64 -14.85 -15.48
C TYR A 147 -50.05 -16.33 -15.32
N TYR A 148 -49.37 -17.08 -14.48
CA TYR A 148 -49.70 -18.49 -14.24
C TYR A 148 -50.95 -18.66 -13.43
N GLU A 149 -51.25 -17.77 -12.49
CA GLU A 149 -52.50 -17.76 -11.74
C GLU A 149 -53.70 -17.48 -12.66
N ALA A 150 -53.58 -16.55 -13.59
CA ALA A 150 -54.59 -16.27 -14.60
C ALA A 150 -54.82 -17.50 -15.51
N ALA A 151 -53.75 -18.14 -15.97
CA ALA A 151 -53.84 -19.33 -16.80
C ALA A 151 -54.48 -20.51 -16.05
N LEU A 152 -54.13 -20.70 -14.77
CA LEU A 152 -54.77 -21.70 -13.91
C LEU A 152 -56.23 -21.41 -13.71
N SER A 153 -56.63 -20.19 -13.41
CA SER A 153 -58.01 -19.76 -13.27
C SER A 153 -58.84 -20.04 -14.53
N GLN A 154 -58.27 -19.74 -15.70
CA GLN A 154 -58.88 -20.03 -17.00
C GLN A 154 -59.08 -21.53 -17.25
N ALA A 155 -58.06 -22.35 -16.91
CA ALA A 155 -58.19 -23.81 -17.02
C ALA A 155 -59.21 -24.39 -16.07
N ILE A 156 -59.31 -23.88 -14.83
CA ILE A 156 -60.36 -24.26 -13.85
C ILE A 156 -61.76 -23.89 -14.38
N ALA A 157 -61.88 -22.67 -14.92
CA ALA A 157 -63.18 -22.24 -15.51
C ALA A 157 -63.59 -23.13 -16.72
N ALA A 158 -62.62 -23.47 -17.59
CA ALA A 158 -62.86 -24.39 -18.71
C ALA A 158 -63.26 -25.78 -18.21
N ARG A 159 -62.61 -26.34 -17.18
CA ARG A 159 -62.95 -27.59 -16.55
C ARG A 159 -64.41 -27.55 -15.96
N ASN A 160 -64.72 -26.48 -15.21
CA ASN A 160 -66.02 -26.34 -14.58
C ASN A 160 -67.16 -26.22 -15.62
N LYS A 161 -66.89 -25.62 -16.80
CA LYS A 161 -67.85 -25.63 -17.91
C LYS A 161 -68.12 -27.04 -18.51
N ALA A 162 -67.12 -27.92 -18.42
CA ALA A 162 -67.19 -29.26 -18.92
C ALA A 162 -67.89 -30.21 -17.94
N ILE A 163 -68.09 -29.80 -16.69
CA ILE A 163 -68.78 -30.61 -15.66
C ILE A 163 -70.15 -30.00 -15.35
N ILE A 164 -71.15 -30.74 -15.54
CA ILE A 164 -72.55 -30.35 -15.17
C ILE A 164 -72.80 -30.77 -13.73
N PHE A 165 -73.05 -29.79 -12.87
CA PHE A 165 -73.40 -30.02 -11.48
C PHE A 165 -74.94 -29.82 -11.33
N ALA A 166 -75.54 -30.63 -10.52
CA ALA A 166 -76.92 -30.38 -10.08
C ALA A 166 -76.95 -29.12 -9.21
N PRO A 167 -77.78 -28.09 -9.50
CA PRO A 167 -77.83 -26.85 -8.75
C PRO A 167 -78.52 -26.96 -7.39
N ILE A 168 -79.23 -28.05 -7.18
CA ILE A 168 -79.99 -28.36 -5.96
C ILE A 168 -79.92 -29.85 -5.68
N ASP A 169 -80.14 -30.25 -4.42
CA ASP A 169 -80.26 -31.64 -4.06
C ASP A 169 -81.62 -32.21 -4.60
N GLY A 170 -81.51 -33.38 -5.21
CA GLY A 170 -82.66 -33.98 -5.83
C GLY A 170 -82.41 -35.40 -6.35
N VAL A 171 -83.46 -36.05 -6.85
CA VAL A 171 -83.41 -37.38 -7.48
C VAL A 171 -83.42 -37.19 -9.01
N ILE A 172 -82.43 -37.74 -9.72
CA ILE A 172 -82.47 -37.76 -11.18
C ILE A 172 -83.48 -38.72 -11.66
N THR A 173 -84.55 -38.19 -12.24
CA THR A 173 -85.70 -39.03 -12.73
C THR A 173 -85.52 -39.50 -14.16
N LYS A 174 -84.73 -38.79 -14.98
CA LYS A 174 -84.45 -39.15 -16.36
C LYS A 174 -83.15 -38.53 -16.87
N ILE A 175 -82.32 -39.31 -17.53
CA ILE A 175 -81.13 -38.85 -18.30
C ILE A 175 -81.54 -38.98 -19.78
N ASN A 176 -81.59 -37.81 -20.47
CA ASN A 176 -82.00 -37.73 -21.86
C ASN A 176 -80.88 -37.95 -22.88
N LYS A 177 -79.65 -38.02 -22.41
CA LYS A 177 -78.45 -38.16 -23.24
C LYS A 177 -77.60 -39.33 -22.76
N LYS A 178 -77.00 -40.02 -23.69
CA LYS A 178 -76.07 -41.13 -23.40
C LYS A 178 -74.62 -40.67 -23.50
N GLU A 179 -73.79 -41.45 -22.87
CA GLU A 179 -72.34 -41.26 -22.93
C GLU A 179 -71.88 -41.30 -24.41
N GLY A 180 -71.13 -40.26 -24.90
CA GLY A 180 -70.68 -40.08 -26.28
C GLY A 180 -71.65 -39.26 -27.16
N GLU A 181 -72.84 -38.83 -26.71
CA GLU A 181 -73.68 -37.92 -27.48
C GLU A 181 -73.32 -36.45 -27.32
N LEU A 182 -73.30 -35.73 -28.45
CA LEU A 182 -73.02 -34.26 -28.47
C LEU A 182 -74.17 -33.53 -27.80
N ILE A 183 -73.86 -32.66 -26.83
CA ILE A 183 -74.83 -31.76 -26.20
C ILE A 183 -74.75 -30.44 -26.94
N SER A 184 -75.77 -30.05 -27.71
CA SER A 184 -75.88 -28.72 -28.30
C SER A 184 -76.69 -27.86 -27.32
N VAL A 185 -76.08 -26.68 -26.98
CA VAL A 185 -76.80 -25.64 -26.24
C VAL A 185 -77.58 -24.82 -27.26
N ASN A 186 -78.90 -24.86 -27.23
CA ASN A 186 -79.76 -23.93 -27.96
C ASN A 186 -79.84 -22.60 -27.23
#